data_a5b89a8e6712cdf0eda578c3163ff4b2
#
_entry.id   a5b89a8e6712cdf0eda578c3163ff4b2
#
_cell.length_a   1.000
_cell.length_b   1.000
_cell.length_c   1.000
_cell.angle_alpha   90.00
_cell.angle_beta   90.00
_cell.angle_gamma   90.00
#
_symmetry.space_group_name_H-M   'P 1'
#
loop_
_entity.id
_entity.type
_entity.pdbx_description
1 polymer ?
#
loop_
_entity_poly.entity_id
_entity_poly.type
_entity_poly.pdbx_seq_one_letter_code
_entity_poly.pdbx_strand_id
1 'polypeptide(L)'
;MKTAVMTDTNSGIMKAEADSMGIFLIPMPVIINDETHYEGIDLTETSFYESLTGGKNVSTSQPSPGDLMDLWDDIFEQGYDEIIHIPMSSGLSASCSSAISLSADYEGKVQIADNHRISVTQRESVMHAKKLAEAGKSAKEIKEILEAEAYNSSIYIAVDTLEFLKKGGRVTAAGAALGSVLNIKPILTIQGGKLDAFAKTRGIKKCKQKMVEALKNDRETRFKDTDDRHILIGAAGSNLTEEEAAEWKQMLVDAFPDSYVYYDSLSFSIGCHIGPKGYGMGISVCSEDYDN
;
A
#
# COMPACT_ATOMS: atom_id res chain seq x y z
N MET A 1 3.56 -29.06 1.56
CA MET A 1 4.49 -27.94 1.37
C MET A 1 3.89 -26.76 2.11
N LYS A 2 4.65 -26.10 2.96
CA LYS A 2 4.17 -25.01 3.82
C LYS A 2 4.74 -23.69 3.28
N THR A 3 3.90 -22.89 2.66
CA THR A 3 4.27 -21.60 2.07
C THR A 3 4.05 -20.47 3.08
N ALA A 4 5.09 -19.69 3.37
CA ALA A 4 4.99 -18.48 4.19
C ALA A 4 4.57 -17.30 3.31
N VAL A 5 3.73 -16.43 3.87
CA VAL A 5 3.36 -15.15 3.23
C VAL A 5 4.06 -14.01 3.95
N MET A 6 4.76 -13.18 3.22
CA MET A 6 5.54 -12.06 3.72
C MET A 6 5.23 -10.78 2.95
N THR A 7 5.19 -9.64 3.63
CA THR A 7 5.02 -8.30 3.03
C THR A 7 5.80 -7.24 3.81
N ASP A 8 5.70 -5.99 3.40
CA ASP A 8 6.23 -4.82 4.11
C ASP A 8 5.11 -3.95 4.74
N THR A 9 5.48 -3.01 5.61
CA THR A 9 4.53 -2.15 6.33
C THR A 9 3.71 -1.22 5.42
N ASN A 10 4.09 -1.06 4.13
CA ASN A 10 3.29 -0.27 3.20
C ASN A 10 1.97 -0.95 2.80
N SER A 11 1.79 -2.24 3.11
CA SER A 11 0.51 -2.93 2.97
C SER A 11 -0.57 -2.40 3.93
N GLY A 12 -0.20 -1.62 4.94
CA GLY A 12 -1.11 -1.18 6.00
C GLY A 12 -1.34 -2.24 7.08
N ILE A 13 -0.83 -3.46 6.89
CA ILE A 13 -0.90 -4.52 7.91
C ILE A 13 0.12 -4.21 9.01
N MET A 14 -0.37 -4.04 10.24
CA MET A 14 0.47 -3.77 11.39
C MET A 14 0.96 -5.06 12.05
N LYS A 15 2.07 -4.98 12.80
CA LYS A 15 2.75 -6.15 13.40
C LYS A 15 1.81 -7.08 14.16
N ALA A 16 0.95 -6.54 15.05
CA ALA A 16 0.03 -7.34 15.84
C ALA A 16 -1.00 -8.08 14.98
N GLU A 17 -1.46 -7.46 13.91
CA GLU A 17 -2.38 -8.05 12.95
C GLU A 17 -1.66 -9.13 12.12
N ALA A 18 -0.47 -8.83 11.60
CA ALA A 18 0.36 -9.79 10.86
C ALA A 18 0.63 -11.06 11.68
N ASP A 19 1.00 -10.89 12.95
CA ASP A 19 1.25 -12.02 13.87
C ASP A 19 -0.01 -12.87 14.07
N SER A 20 -1.18 -12.23 14.23
CA SER A 20 -2.45 -12.95 14.42
C SER A 20 -2.84 -13.78 13.19
N MET A 21 -2.46 -13.34 12.01
CA MET A 21 -2.74 -14.01 10.73
C MET A 21 -1.62 -14.95 10.29
N GLY A 22 -0.48 -14.99 10.99
CA GLY A 22 0.70 -15.76 10.58
C GLY A 22 1.31 -15.23 9.27
N ILE A 23 1.29 -13.91 9.09
CA ILE A 23 1.95 -13.19 8.01
C ILE A 23 3.26 -12.60 8.54
N PHE A 24 4.33 -12.73 7.78
CA PHE A 24 5.62 -12.14 8.12
C PHE A 24 5.72 -10.72 7.59
N LEU A 25 6.19 -9.81 8.44
CA LEU A 25 6.21 -8.38 8.12
C LEU A 25 7.63 -7.83 8.25
N ILE A 26 8.14 -7.20 7.18
CA ILE A 26 9.37 -6.42 7.25
C ILE A 26 9.03 -4.93 7.39
N PRO A 27 9.51 -4.24 8.43
CA PRO A 27 9.26 -2.83 8.61
C PRO A 27 10.05 -1.98 7.60
N MET A 28 9.39 -0.97 7.03
CA MET A 28 10.05 0.00 6.15
C MET A 28 10.77 1.07 6.98
N PRO A 29 12.08 1.32 6.70
CA PRO A 29 12.84 2.32 7.44
C PRO A 29 12.37 3.75 7.16
N VAL A 30 12.24 4.54 8.22
CA VAL A 30 12.07 6.01 8.19
C VAL A 30 13.32 6.63 8.77
N ILE A 31 13.96 7.52 8.04
CA ILE A 31 15.21 8.17 8.45
C ILE A 31 14.88 9.60 8.89
N ILE A 32 15.19 9.93 10.13
CA ILE A 32 14.99 11.26 10.72
C ILE A 32 16.33 11.81 11.20
N ASN A 33 16.84 12.87 10.56
CA ASN A 33 18.16 13.44 10.87
C ASN A 33 19.28 12.39 10.90
N ASP A 34 19.32 11.54 9.88
CA ASP A 34 20.30 10.45 9.68
C ASP A 34 20.17 9.26 10.67
N GLU A 35 19.17 9.24 11.55
CA GLU A 35 18.85 8.10 12.41
C GLU A 35 17.69 7.29 11.81
N THR A 36 17.83 5.96 11.82
CA THR A 36 16.83 5.03 11.28
C THR A 36 15.82 4.66 12.37
N HIS A 37 14.55 4.78 12.03
CA HIS A 37 13.41 4.45 12.88
C HIS A 37 12.43 3.54 12.16
N TYR A 38 11.59 2.83 12.94
CA TYR A 38 10.59 1.91 12.44
C TYR A 38 9.23 2.16 13.07
N GLU A 39 8.21 2.17 12.23
CA GLU A 39 6.81 2.33 12.64
C GLU A 39 6.38 1.22 13.59
N GLY A 40 5.77 1.60 14.73
CA GLY A 40 5.27 0.66 15.73
C GLY A 40 6.36 -0.04 16.56
N ILE A 41 7.64 0.30 16.36
CA ILE A 41 8.77 -0.20 17.16
C ILE A 41 9.32 0.93 18.02
N ASP A 42 9.86 1.97 17.41
CA ASP A 42 10.49 3.13 18.09
C ASP A 42 9.97 4.48 17.59
N LEU A 43 9.02 4.48 16.65
CA LEU A 43 8.43 5.68 16.06
C LEU A 43 6.90 5.65 16.21
N THR A 44 6.34 6.67 16.85
CA THR A 44 4.90 6.88 17.00
C THR A 44 4.37 7.84 15.93
N GLU A 45 3.06 7.81 15.66
CA GLU A 45 2.42 8.72 14.69
C GLU A 45 2.67 10.19 15.05
N THR A 46 2.48 10.55 16.31
CA THR A 46 2.72 11.93 16.78
C THR A 46 4.14 12.37 16.51
N SER A 47 5.14 11.60 16.96
CA SER A 47 6.56 11.96 16.80
C SER A 47 7.02 11.98 15.35
N PHE A 48 6.43 11.12 14.51
CA PHE A 48 6.69 11.10 13.06
C PHE A 48 6.18 12.38 12.40
N TYR A 49 4.90 12.74 12.57
CA TYR A 49 4.34 13.92 11.90
C TYR A 49 4.87 15.24 12.48
N GLU A 50 5.19 15.30 13.78
CA GLU A 50 5.92 16.44 14.35
C GLU A 50 7.31 16.61 13.72
N SER A 51 8.02 15.52 13.50
CA SER A 51 9.32 15.56 12.81
C SER A 51 9.19 15.98 11.36
N LEU A 52 8.22 15.40 10.63
CA LEU A 52 7.98 15.66 9.22
C LEU A 52 7.59 17.11 8.94
N THR A 53 6.73 17.70 9.79
CA THR A 53 6.23 19.08 9.62
C THR A 53 7.07 20.12 10.38
N GLY A 54 7.84 19.69 11.38
CA GLY A 54 8.70 20.54 12.20
C GLY A 54 10.06 20.90 11.59
N GLY A 55 10.28 20.55 10.31
CA GLY A 55 11.48 20.93 9.57
C GLY A 55 12.69 20.03 9.75
N LYS A 56 12.54 18.85 10.39
CA LYS A 56 13.60 17.84 10.39
C LYS A 56 13.81 17.26 8.98
N ASN A 57 14.99 16.73 8.73
CA ASN A 57 15.22 15.99 7.50
C ASN A 57 14.62 14.60 7.66
N VAL A 58 13.45 14.37 7.00
CA VAL A 58 12.77 13.07 7.01
C VAL A 58 12.79 12.48 5.61
N SER A 59 13.18 11.21 5.53
CA SER A 59 13.23 10.43 4.29
C SER A 59 12.94 8.95 4.58
N THR A 60 12.88 8.13 3.54
CA THR A 60 12.64 6.69 3.63
C THR A 60 13.71 5.91 2.89
N SER A 61 13.91 4.66 3.28
CA SER A 61 14.78 3.71 2.61
C SER A 61 14.05 2.39 2.37
N GLN A 62 14.59 1.54 1.52
CA GLN A 62 14.26 0.12 1.51
C GLN A 62 14.87 -0.56 2.75
N PRO A 63 14.35 -1.73 3.19
CA PRO A 63 15.01 -2.57 4.18
C PRO A 63 16.44 -2.89 3.78
N SER A 64 17.33 -3.07 4.74
CA SER A 64 18.69 -3.50 4.42
C SER A 64 18.69 -4.92 3.82
N PRO A 65 19.63 -5.25 2.91
CA PRO A 65 19.77 -6.61 2.43
C PRO A 65 19.94 -7.65 3.55
N GLY A 66 20.68 -7.30 4.60
CA GLY A 66 20.87 -8.16 5.77
C GLY A 66 19.55 -8.45 6.49
N ASP A 67 18.83 -7.41 6.90
CA ASP A 67 17.55 -7.57 7.62
C ASP A 67 16.54 -8.39 6.78
N LEU A 68 16.55 -8.22 5.47
CA LEU A 68 15.66 -8.95 4.58
C LEU A 68 16.02 -10.44 4.51
N MET A 69 17.28 -10.77 4.34
CA MET A 69 17.78 -12.15 4.26
C MET A 69 17.65 -12.84 5.61
N ASP A 70 17.98 -12.17 6.71
CA ASP A 70 17.83 -12.69 8.07
C ASP A 70 16.37 -13.07 8.35
N LEU A 71 15.41 -12.24 7.92
CA LEU A 71 13.99 -12.57 8.07
C LEU A 71 13.57 -13.78 7.21
N TRP A 72 14.10 -13.95 5.99
CA TRP A 72 13.82 -15.14 5.20
C TRP A 72 14.41 -16.41 5.86
N ASP A 73 15.63 -16.32 6.39
CA ASP A 73 16.28 -17.44 7.09
C ASP A 73 15.50 -17.82 8.35
N ASP A 74 15.07 -16.85 9.16
CA ASP A 74 14.20 -17.04 10.33
C ASP A 74 12.88 -17.74 9.96
N ILE A 75 12.30 -17.43 8.81
CA ILE A 75 11.08 -18.08 8.31
C ILE A 75 11.36 -19.56 7.98
N PHE A 76 12.46 -19.87 7.33
CA PHE A 76 12.86 -21.25 7.04
C PHE A 76 13.15 -22.04 8.34
N GLU A 77 13.78 -21.42 9.34
CA GLU A 77 14.03 -22.03 10.66
C GLU A 77 12.72 -22.36 11.39
N GLN A 78 11.62 -21.63 11.15
CA GLN A 78 10.28 -21.94 11.66
C GLN A 78 9.57 -23.08 10.91
N GLY A 79 10.25 -23.71 9.94
CA GLY A 79 9.78 -24.92 9.25
C GLY A 79 8.85 -24.64 8.06
N TYR A 80 8.96 -23.48 7.43
CA TYR A 80 8.35 -23.24 6.13
C TYR A 80 9.25 -23.80 5.02
N ASP A 81 8.65 -24.27 3.95
CA ASP A 81 9.34 -24.84 2.79
C ASP A 81 9.65 -23.78 1.71
N GLU A 82 8.76 -22.79 1.59
CA GLU A 82 8.81 -21.70 0.61
C GLU A 82 8.30 -20.39 1.21
N ILE A 83 8.70 -19.28 0.58
CA ILE A 83 8.26 -17.93 0.92
C ILE A 83 7.70 -17.26 -0.33
N ILE A 84 6.48 -16.71 -0.23
CA ILE A 84 5.98 -15.69 -1.13
C ILE A 84 6.11 -14.32 -0.45
N HIS A 85 6.99 -13.47 -0.98
CA HIS A 85 7.21 -12.11 -0.51
C HIS A 85 6.54 -11.12 -1.48
N ILE A 86 5.68 -10.27 -0.94
CA ILE A 86 4.86 -9.30 -1.67
C ILE A 86 5.28 -7.89 -1.22
N PRO A 87 6.35 -7.33 -1.78
CA PRO A 87 6.77 -5.98 -1.48
C PRO A 87 5.87 -4.94 -2.18
N MET A 88 5.95 -3.68 -1.75
CA MET A 88 5.35 -2.58 -2.49
C MET A 88 5.86 -2.51 -3.93
N SER A 89 5.07 -1.91 -4.83
CA SER A 89 5.37 -1.76 -6.26
C SER A 89 6.83 -1.36 -6.56
N SER A 90 7.45 -2.05 -7.52
CA SER A 90 8.77 -1.70 -8.07
C SER A 90 8.83 -0.31 -8.69
N GLY A 91 7.69 0.23 -9.12
CA GLY A 91 7.58 1.60 -9.65
C GLY A 91 7.71 2.70 -8.58
N LEU A 92 7.58 2.34 -7.30
CA LEU A 92 7.61 3.27 -6.17
C LEU A 92 8.86 3.14 -5.29
N SER A 93 9.44 1.94 -5.22
CA SER A 93 10.62 1.65 -4.41
C SER A 93 11.54 0.63 -5.09
N ALA A 94 12.83 0.72 -4.84
CA ALA A 94 13.80 -0.30 -5.24
C ALA A 94 13.72 -1.58 -4.38
N SER A 95 12.92 -1.61 -3.30
CA SER A 95 12.83 -2.77 -2.40
C SER A 95 12.44 -4.05 -3.13
N CYS A 96 11.48 -3.98 -4.06
CA CYS A 96 11.07 -5.12 -4.88
C CYS A 96 12.24 -5.66 -5.75
N SER A 97 12.91 -4.79 -6.50
CA SER A 97 14.04 -5.21 -7.36
C SER A 97 15.23 -5.73 -6.55
N SER A 98 15.50 -5.17 -5.39
CA SER A 98 16.51 -5.67 -4.46
C SER A 98 16.13 -7.06 -3.93
N ALA A 99 14.89 -7.27 -3.51
CA ALA A 99 14.39 -8.57 -3.07
C ALA A 99 14.50 -9.64 -4.18
N ILE A 100 14.12 -9.30 -5.42
CA ILE A 100 14.28 -10.20 -6.58
C ILE A 100 15.74 -10.60 -6.76
N SER A 101 16.66 -9.65 -6.65
CA SER A 101 18.10 -9.93 -6.80
C SER A 101 18.61 -10.86 -5.71
N LEU A 102 18.25 -10.61 -4.46
CA LEU A 102 18.66 -11.41 -3.29
C LEU A 102 18.03 -12.81 -3.28
N SER A 103 16.79 -12.94 -3.77
CA SER A 103 16.08 -14.23 -3.79
C SER A 103 16.76 -15.28 -4.69
N ALA A 104 17.66 -14.87 -5.60
CA ALA A 104 18.42 -15.78 -6.45
C ALA A 104 19.30 -16.75 -5.64
N ASP A 105 19.74 -16.36 -4.46
CA ASP A 105 20.57 -17.19 -3.57
C ASP A 105 19.76 -18.29 -2.85
N TYR A 106 18.43 -18.28 -2.94
CA TYR A 106 17.50 -19.21 -2.28
C TYR A 106 16.96 -20.32 -3.18
N GLU A 107 17.59 -20.57 -4.33
CA GLU A 107 17.28 -21.70 -5.24
C GLU A 107 15.79 -21.84 -5.61
N GLY A 108 15.09 -20.71 -5.71
CA GLY A 108 13.66 -20.66 -6.07
C GLY A 108 12.70 -20.87 -4.90
N LYS A 109 13.18 -21.08 -3.67
CA LYS A 109 12.34 -21.19 -2.47
C LYS A 109 11.75 -19.85 -2.03
N VAL A 110 12.37 -18.73 -2.36
CA VAL A 110 11.86 -17.39 -2.13
C VAL A 110 11.35 -16.82 -3.45
N GLN A 111 10.05 -16.58 -3.54
CA GLN A 111 9.40 -15.97 -4.69
C GLN A 111 8.99 -14.54 -4.36
N ILE A 112 9.32 -13.60 -5.23
CA ILE A 112 8.96 -12.18 -5.06
C ILE A 112 7.87 -11.85 -6.06
N ALA A 113 6.71 -11.40 -5.60
CA ALA A 113 5.62 -10.96 -6.46
C ALA A 113 5.65 -9.44 -6.63
N ASP A 114 6.06 -8.95 -7.80
CA ASP A 114 5.88 -7.56 -8.18
C ASP A 114 4.47 -7.34 -8.73
N ASN A 115 3.52 -7.21 -7.84
CA ASN A 115 2.12 -7.00 -8.21
C ASN A 115 1.75 -5.52 -8.45
N HIS A 116 2.72 -4.62 -8.48
CA HIS A 116 2.54 -3.21 -8.77
C HIS A 116 1.54 -2.47 -7.85
N ARG A 117 1.33 -2.96 -6.63
CA ARG A 117 0.37 -2.41 -5.67
C ARG A 117 1.06 -1.78 -4.46
N ILE A 118 0.30 -0.99 -3.71
CA ILE A 118 0.71 -0.34 -2.46
C ILE A 118 -0.53 -0.09 -1.59
N SER A 119 -0.36 0.05 -0.27
CA SER A 119 -1.42 0.39 0.68
C SER A 119 -2.59 -0.60 0.59
N VAL A 120 -3.82 -0.12 0.64
CA VAL A 120 -5.04 -0.95 0.62
C VAL A 120 -5.08 -1.98 -0.50
N THR A 121 -4.52 -1.70 -1.67
CA THR A 121 -4.48 -2.68 -2.76
C THR A 121 -3.37 -3.72 -2.59
N GLN A 122 -2.22 -3.38 -1.95
CA GLN A 122 -1.19 -4.34 -1.57
C GLN A 122 -1.71 -5.26 -0.47
N ARG A 123 -2.40 -4.71 0.55
CA ARG A 123 -3.06 -5.48 1.60
C ARG A 123 -3.92 -6.60 1.00
N GLU A 124 -4.77 -6.28 0.02
CA GLU A 124 -5.62 -7.26 -0.64
C GLU A 124 -4.83 -8.39 -1.31
N SER A 125 -3.72 -8.05 -1.96
CA SER A 125 -2.84 -9.07 -2.54
C SER A 125 -2.21 -9.98 -1.47
N VAL A 126 -1.89 -9.43 -0.30
CA VAL A 126 -1.36 -10.22 0.83
C VAL A 126 -2.43 -11.16 1.39
N MET A 127 -3.67 -10.67 1.55
CA MET A 127 -4.79 -11.48 2.01
C MET A 127 -5.14 -12.58 1.01
N HIS A 128 -5.13 -12.28 -0.28
CA HIS A 128 -5.32 -13.28 -1.33
C HIS A 128 -4.20 -14.33 -1.33
N ALA A 129 -2.94 -13.91 -1.23
CA ALA A 129 -1.80 -14.83 -1.11
C ALA A 129 -1.94 -15.76 0.11
N LYS A 130 -2.43 -15.23 1.24
CA LYS A 130 -2.66 -16.02 2.45
C LYS A 130 -3.68 -17.13 2.22
N LYS A 131 -4.83 -16.82 1.60
CA LYS A 131 -5.85 -17.82 1.23
C LYS A 131 -5.29 -18.88 0.27
N LEU A 132 -4.53 -18.45 -0.74
CA LEU A 132 -3.91 -19.37 -1.72
C LEU A 132 -2.88 -20.30 -1.05
N ALA A 133 -2.07 -19.79 -0.13
CA ALA A 133 -1.11 -20.58 0.64
C ALA A 133 -1.81 -21.60 1.55
N GLU A 134 -2.91 -21.21 2.21
CA GLU A 134 -3.76 -22.11 3.02
C GLU A 134 -4.45 -23.17 2.16
N ALA A 135 -4.79 -22.85 0.92
CA ALA A 135 -5.28 -23.81 -0.07
C ALA A 135 -4.19 -24.73 -0.64
N GLY A 136 -2.93 -24.59 -0.18
CA GLY A 136 -1.81 -25.46 -0.52
C GLY A 136 -1.09 -25.11 -1.83
N LYS A 137 -1.28 -23.90 -2.36
CA LYS A 137 -0.53 -23.43 -3.52
C LYS A 137 0.92 -23.13 -3.16
N SER A 138 1.82 -23.40 -4.09
CA SER A 138 3.24 -23.07 -3.99
C SER A 138 3.47 -21.56 -4.09
N ALA A 139 4.59 -21.08 -3.56
CA ALA A 139 4.98 -19.68 -3.67
C ALA A 139 5.06 -19.21 -5.14
N LYS A 140 5.48 -20.09 -6.05
CA LYS A 140 5.55 -19.80 -7.48
C LYS A 140 4.16 -19.61 -8.09
N GLU A 141 3.20 -20.52 -7.81
CA GLU A 141 1.82 -20.39 -8.31
C GLU A 141 1.16 -19.11 -7.78
N ILE A 142 1.36 -18.78 -6.49
CA ILE A 142 0.83 -17.57 -5.89
C ILE A 142 1.42 -16.33 -6.57
N LYS A 143 2.75 -16.30 -6.80
CA LYS A 143 3.40 -15.22 -7.54
C LYS A 143 2.75 -15.02 -8.92
N GLU A 144 2.60 -16.09 -9.70
CA GLU A 144 2.02 -16.03 -11.05
C GLU A 144 0.58 -15.46 -11.04
N ILE A 145 -0.24 -15.83 -10.05
CA ILE A 145 -1.59 -15.31 -9.87
C ILE A 145 -1.55 -13.81 -9.52
N LEU A 146 -0.79 -13.41 -8.52
CA LEU A 146 -0.73 -12.01 -8.07
C LEU A 146 -0.18 -11.07 -9.14
N GLU A 147 0.81 -11.51 -9.93
CA GLU A 147 1.36 -10.70 -11.03
C GLU A 147 0.37 -10.60 -12.20
N ALA A 148 -0.40 -11.65 -12.50
CA ALA A 148 -1.46 -11.60 -13.51
C ALA A 148 -2.60 -10.63 -13.10
N GLU A 149 -2.85 -10.47 -11.81
CA GLU A 149 -3.89 -9.59 -11.24
C GLU A 149 -3.38 -8.18 -10.91
N ALA A 150 -2.12 -7.87 -11.17
CA ALA A 150 -1.45 -6.64 -10.77
C ALA A 150 -2.28 -5.37 -11.05
N TYR A 151 -2.88 -5.29 -12.22
CA TYR A 151 -3.65 -4.13 -12.67
C TYR A 151 -5.16 -4.24 -12.44
N ASN A 152 -5.62 -5.29 -11.75
CA ASN A 152 -7.02 -5.44 -11.33
C ASN A 152 -7.30 -4.58 -10.08
N SER A 153 -6.78 -3.36 -10.07
CA SER A 153 -6.96 -2.39 -9.00
C SER A 153 -6.84 -0.96 -9.52
N SER A 154 -7.32 0.00 -8.74
CA SER A 154 -7.12 1.43 -8.94
C SER A 154 -6.90 2.11 -7.59
N ILE A 155 -6.05 3.13 -7.56
CA ILE A 155 -5.84 3.99 -6.41
C ILE A 155 -6.01 5.45 -6.81
N TYR A 156 -6.74 6.21 -5.98
CA TYR A 156 -6.82 7.66 -6.03
C TYR A 156 -6.46 8.24 -4.68
N ILE A 157 -5.73 9.36 -4.68
CA ILE A 157 -5.34 10.05 -3.45
C ILE A 157 -5.38 11.56 -3.62
N ALA A 158 -6.04 12.25 -2.71
CA ALA A 158 -5.98 13.69 -2.56
C ALA A 158 -4.94 14.04 -1.50
N VAL A 159 -4.03 14.95 -1.81
CA VAL A 159 -3.00 15.41 -0.88
C VAL A 159 -3.17 16.89 -0.55
N ASP A 160 -2.71 17.29 0.62
CA ASP A 160 -2.77 18.69 1.03
C ASP A 160 -1.78 19.56 0.25
N THR A 161 -0.58 19.04 0.01
CA THR A 161 0.49 19.66 -0.75
C THR A 161 1.26 18.63 -1.56
N LEU A 162 1.89 19.06 -2.66
CA LEU A 162 2.80 18.22 -3.47
C LEU A 162 4.26 18.27 -3.00
N GLU A 163 4.58 19.06 -1.99
CA GLU A 163 5.96 19.28 -1.55
C GLU A 163 6.66 17.99 -1.14
N PHE A 164 6.01 17.15 -0.33
CA PHE A 164 6.56 15.88 0.13
C PHE A 164 6.78 14.90 -1.03
N LEU A 165 5.82 14.81 -1.95
CA LEU A 165 5.92 13.96 -3.14
C LEU A 165 7.03 14.42 -4.09
N LYS A 166 7.20 15.73 -4.26
CA LYS A 166 8.28 16.31 -5.07
C LYS A 166 9.64 16.03 -4.44
N LYS A 167 9.78 16.27 -3.13
CA LYS A 167 11.01 15.97 -2.36
C LYS A 167 11.36 14.49 -2.47
N GLY A 168 10.38 13.60 -2.34
CA GLY A 168 10.57 12.16 -2.41
C GLY A 168 10.76 11.61 -3.82
N GLY A 169 10.40 12.33 -4.87
CA GLY A 169 10.54 11.90 -6.27
C GLY A 169 9.57 10.77 -6.68
N ARG A 170 8.47 10.56 -5.96
CA ARG A 170 7.44 9.52 -6.22
C ARG A 170 6.26 10.03 -7.02
N VAL A 171 6.36 11.21 -7.59
CA VAL A 171 5.34 11.81 -8.46
C VAL A 171 5.91 12.01 -9.88
N THR A 172 5.06 11.81 -10.89
CA THR A 172 5.43 12.11 -12.29
C THR A 172 5.56 13.61 -12.53
N ALA A 173 6.19 14.00 -13.63
CA ALA A 173 6.26 15.40 -14.02
C ALA A 173 4.86 16.03 -14.19
N ALA A 174 3.90 15.29 -14.75
CA ALA A 174 2.50 15.71 -14.89
C ALA A 174 1.81 15.90 -13.54
N GLY A 175 1.98 14.93 -12.62
CA GLY A 175 1.48 15.03 -11.25
C GLY A 175 2.09 16.23 -10.52
N ALA A 176 3.40 16.41 -10.62
CA ALA A 176 4.10 17.57 -10.03
C ALA A 176 3.63 18.91 -10.59
N ALA A 177 3.19 18.95 -11.86
CA ALA A 177 2.71 20.16 -12.53
C ALA A 177 1.27 20.57 -12.14
N LEU A 178 0.52 19.74 -11.39
CA LEU A 178 -0.81 20.13 -10.87
C LEU A 178 -0.73 21.36 -9.95
N GLY A 179 0.45 21.68 -9.47
CA GLY A 179 0.81 22.97 -8.89
C GLY A 179 0.20 23.23 -7.51
N SER A 180 0.76 24.22 -6.83
CA SER A 180 0.21 24.79 -5.60
C SER A 180 -0.43 26.15 -5.92
N VAL A 181 -1.69 26.14 -6.28
CA VAL A 181 -2.51 27.35 -6.26
C VAL A 181 -3.30 27.34 -4.97
N LEU A 182 -3.38 28.46 -4.29
CA LEU A 182 -4.08 28.59 -3.01
C LEU A 182 -5.48 27.94 -3.08
N ASN A 183 -5.77 27.05 -2.13
CA ASN A 183 -7.02 26.30 -2.04
C ASN A 183 -7.31 25.29 -3.16
N ILE A 184 -6.35 25.00 -4.05
CA ILE A 184 -6.47 23.91 -5.00
C ILE A 184 -5.79 22.67 -4.43
N LYS A 185 -6.53 21.57 -4.34
CA LYS A 185 -6.04 20.28 -3.89
C LYS A 185 -5.84 19.35 -5.08
N PRO A 186 -4.64 18.79 -5.25
CA PRO A 186 -4.38 17.81 -6.31
C PRO A 186 -4.98 16.45 -5.93
N ILE A 187 -5.49 15.76 -6.95
CA ILE A 187 -5.86 14.35 -6.88
C ILE A 187 -4.93 13.61 -7.83
N LEU A 188 -4.29 12.59 -7.31
CA LEU A 188 -3.35 11.74 -8.03
C LEU A 188 -3.90 10.33 -8.15
N THR A 189 -3.41 9.58 -9.11
CA THR A 189 -3.70 8.16 -9.30
C THR A 189 -2.43 7.34 -9.32
N ILE A 190 -2.52 6.07 -8.94
CA ILE A 190 -1.45 5.09 -9.03
C ILE A 190 -1.94 3.91 -9.85
N GLN A 191 -1.19 3.59 -10.92
CA GLN A 191 -1.40 2.43 -11.78
C GLN A 191 -0.07 1.65 -11.90
N GLY A 192 0.44 1.21 -10.75
CA GLY A 192 1.68 0.45 -10.64
C GLY A 192 2.98 1.26 -10.64
N GLY A 193 2.97 2.50 -11.10
CA GLY A 193 4.12 3.38 -11.14
C GLY A 193 4.06 4.52 -10.13
N LYS A 194 4.80 5.60 -10.42
CA LYS A 194 4.74 6.83 -9.62
C LYS A 194 3.34 7.45 -9.66
N LEU A 195 3.03 8.25 -8.65
CA LEU A 195 1.78 9.00 -8.59
C LEU A 195 1.69 9.95 -9.79
N ASP A 196 0.60 9.83 -10.54
CA ASP A 196 0.35 10.64 -11.73
C ASP A 196 -0.84 11.58 -11.56
N ALA A 197 -0.92 12.61 -12.42
CA ALA A 197 -1.99 13.58 -12.38
C ALA A 197 -3.34 12.94 -12.73
N PHE A 198 -4.33 13.11 -11.87
CA PHE A 198 -5.71 12.73 -12.17
C PHE A 198 -6.61 13.97 -12.31
N ALA A 199 -6.70 14.78 -11.27
CA ALA A 199 -7.54 15.97 -11.25
C ALA A 199 -7.05 17.01 -10.22
N LYS A 200 -7.68 18.18 -10.23
CA LYS A 200 -7.54 19.18 -9.18
C LYS A 200 -8.88 19.81 -8.87
N THR A 201 -9.15 20.07 -7.60
CA THR A 201 -10.40 20.72 -7.16
C THR A 201 -10.14 21.78 -6.10
N ARG A 202 -11.16 22.57 -5.77
CA ARG A 202 -11.09 23.49 -4.64
C ARG A 202 -11.64 22.84 -3.39
N GLY A 203 -10.77 22.65 -2.39
CA GLY A 203 -11.11 22.12 -1.08
C GLY A 203 -11.28 20.59 -1.06
N ILE A 204 -11.05 20.01 0.11
CA ILE A 204 -10.99 18.54 0.32
C ILE A 204 -12.33 17.84 0.08
N LYS A 205 -13.44 18.48 0.39
CA LYS A 205 -14.79 17.91 0.19
C LYS A 205 -15.03 17.57 -1.28
N LYS A 206 -14.66 18.49 -2.20
CA LYS A 206 -14.77 18.25 -3.64
C LYS A 206 -13.78 17.21 -4.15
N CYS A 207 -12.59 17.13 -3.54
CA CYS A 207 -11.65 16.04 -3.83
C CYS A 207 -12.26 14.67 -3.51
N LYS A 208 -12.77 14.50 -2.28
CA LYS A 208 -13.42 13.25 -1.85
C LYS A 208 -14.54 12.84 -2.82
N GLN A 209 -15.42 13.78 -3.18
CA GLN A 209 -16.50 13.52 -4.16
C GLN A 209 -15.95 13.09 -5.53
N LYS A 210 -14.93 13.81 -6.03
CA LYS A 210 -14.33 13.51 -7.34
C LYS A 210 -13.63 12.16 -7.37
N MET A 211 -12.98 11.76 -6.27
CA MET A 211 -12.37 10.44 -6.15
C MET A 211 -13.44 9.34 -6.13
N VAL A 212 -14.52 9.53 -5.37
CA VAL A 212 -15.65 8.57 -5.35
C VAL A 212 -16.27 8.42 -6.74
N GLU A 213 -16.49 9.51 -7.47
CA GLU A 213 -16.95 9.47 -8.87
C GLU A 213 -15.99 8.67 -9.76
N ALA A 214 -14.68 8.87 -9.60
CA ALA A 214 -13.67 8.15 -10.37
C ALA A 214 -13.70 6.64 -10.07
N LEU A 215 -13.82 6.25 -8.81
CA LEU A 215 -13.88 4.84 -8.43
C LEU A 215 -15.18 4.17 -8.90
N LYS A 216 -16.32 4.88 -8.84
CA LYS A 216 -17.59 4.41 -9.44
C LYS A 216 -17.44 4.19 -10.95
N ASN A 217 -16.81 5.11 -11.65
CA ASN A 217 -16.53 4.95 -13.07
C ASN A 217 -15.63 3.72 -13.34
N ASP A 218 -14.60 3.47 -12.52
CA ASP A 218 -13.78 2.25 -12.66
C ASP A 218 -14.63 0.99 -12.43
N ARG A 219 -15.51 0.99 -11.41
CA ARG A 219 -16.44 -0.12 -11.14
C ARG A 219 -17.37 -0.38 -12.33
N GLU A 220 -17.92 0.66 -12.94
CA GLU A 220 -18.87 0.58 -14.06
C GLU A 220 -18.21 0.27 -15.41
N THR A 221 -16.91 0.49 -15.54
CA THR A 221 -16.17 0.31 -16.81
C THR A 221 -15.17 -0.83 -16.76
N ARG A 222 -14.12 -0.68 -15.95
CA ARG A 222 -13.02 -1.64 -15.85
C ARG A 222 -13.42 -2.93 -15.15
N PHE A 223 -14.29 -2.84 -14.15
CA PHE A 223 -14.68 -3.96 -13.29
C PHE A 223 -16.17 -4.31 -13.39
N LYS A 224 -16.83 -3.89 -14.46
CA LYS A 224 -18.29 -4.05 -14.67
C LYS A 224 -18.77 -5.50 -14.66
N ASP A 225 -17.92 -6.42 -15.12
CA ASP A 225 -18.23 -7.83 -15.23
C ASP A 225 -17.82 -8.65 -13.99
N THR A 226 -17.31 -7.96 -12.94
CA THR A 226 -16.90 -8.58 -11.68
C THR A 226 -18.08 -8.63 -10.72
N ASP A 227 -18.29 -9.77 -10.05
CA ASP A 227 -19.26 -9.90 -8.96
C ASP A 227 -18.87 -8.99 -7.80
N ASP A 228 -19.84 -8.34 -7.14
CA ASP A 228 -19.57 -7.42 -6.02
C ASP A 228 -18.88 -8.11 -4.83
N ARG A 229 -19.07 -9.42 -4.66
CA ARG A 229 -18.36 -10.22 -3.65
C ARG A 229 -16.85 -10.30 -3.87
N HIS A 230 -16.41 -10.04 -5.09
CA HIS A 230 -14.99 -9.98 -5.48
C HIS A 230 -14.47 -8.55 -5.55
N ILE A 231 -15.26 -7.57 -5.11
CA ILE A 231 -14.87 -6.14 -5.08
C ILE A 231 -14.60 -5.71 -3.66
N LEU A 232 -13.40 -5.20 -3.45
CA LEU A 232 -12.94 -4.68 -2.17
C LEU A 232 -12.62 -3.19 -2.31
N ILE A 233 -13.15 -2.40 -1.40
CA ILE A 233 -12.93 -0.96 -1.35
C ILE A 233 -12.15 -0.63 -0.08
N GLY A 234 -10.94 -0.14 -0.26
CA GLY A 234 -10.11 0.36 0.84
C GLY A 234 -10.15 1.87 0.92
N ALA A 235 -10.52 2.42 2.07
CA ALA A 235 -10.26 3.81 2.43
C ALA A 235 -8.88 3.90 3.09
N ALA A 236 -8.15 4.99 2.85
CA ALA A 236 -6.87 5.22 3.51
C ALA A 236 -6.70 6.68 3.91
N GLY A 237 -5.86 6.93 4.91
CA GLY A 237 -5.57 8.30 5.34
C GLY A 237 -4.20 8.47 5.99
N SER A 238 -3.65 9.68 5.91
CA SER A 238 -2.41 10.06 6.59
C SER A 238 -2.67 11.16 7.61
N ASN A 239 -2.35 10.89 8.88
CA ASN A 239 -2.58 11.83 9.99
C ASN A 239 -4.02 12.38 10.02
N LEU A 240 -5.00 11.50 9.87
CA LEU A 240 -6.40 11.83 10.05
C LEU A 240 -6.80 11.58 11.50
N THR A 241 -7.71 12.41 12.02
CA THR A 241 -8.37 12.08 13.28
C THR A 241 -9.29 10.88 13.11
N GLU A 242 -9.65 10.23 14.21
CA GLU A 242 -10.61 9.11 14.18
C GLU A 242 -11.94 9.52 13.52
N GLU A 243 -12.40 10.75 13.77
CA GLU A 243 -13.63 11.30 13.18
C GLU A 243 -13.46 11.48 11.65
N GLU A 244 -12.34 12.08 11.21
CA GLU A 244 -12.05 12.26 9.77
C GLU A 244 -11.93 10.92 9.03
N ALA A 245 -11.31 9.92 9.67
CA ALA A 245 -11.18 8.56 9.12
C ALA A 245 -12.55 7.86 9.03
N ALA A 246 -13.36 7.95 10.09
CA ALA A 246 -14.69 7.38 10.12
C ALA A 246 -15.62 8.02 9.07
N GLU A 247 -15.63 9.35 8.96
CA GLU A 247 -16.38 10.06 7.91
C GLU A 247 -15.93 9.64 6.49
N TRP A 248 -14.62 9.49 6.29
CA TRP A 248 -14.09 9.08 4.99
C TRP A 248 -14.50 7.67 4.63
N LYS A 249 -14.36 6.72 5.57
CA LYS A 249 -14.85 5.34 5.40
C LYS A 249 -16.37 5.33 5.12
N GLN A 250 -17.17 6.06 5.90
CA GLN A 250 -18.63 6.09 5.75
C GLN A 250 -19.04 6.58 4.36
N MET A 251 -18.36 7.59 3.83
CA MET A 251 -18.61 8.09 2.47
C MET A 251 -18.42 7.00 1.41
N LEU A 252 -17.47 6.08 1.60
CA LEU A 252 -17.27 4.94 0.70
C LEU A 252 -18.32 3.85 0.94
N VAL A 253 -18.70 3.56 2.18
CA VAL A 253 -19.80 2.63 2.49
C VAL A 253 -21.08 3.08 1.80
N ASP A 254 -21.44 4.37 1.89
CA ASP A 254 -22.61 4.92 1.25
C ASP A 254 -22.55 4.88 -0.30
N ALA A 255 -21.32 4.95 -0.85
CA ALA A 255 -21.09 4.95 -2.28
C ALA A 255 -21.06 3.55 -2.91
N PHE A 256 -20.71 2.53 -2.12
CA PHE A 256 -20.52 1.13 -2.53
C PHE A 256 -21.19 0.18 -1.53
N PRO A 257 -22.54 0.22 -1.43
CA PRO A 257 -23.27 -0.51 -0.38
C PRO A 257 -23.19 -2.04 -0.50
N ASP A 258 -22.91 -2.56 -1.69
CA ASP A 258 -22.83 -4.00 -1.97
C ASP A 258 -21.40 -4.56 -1.91
N SER A 259 -20.41 -3.70 -1.62
CA SER A 259 -19.01 -4.09 -1.54
C SER A 259 -18.50 -4.03 -0.10
N TYR A 260 -17.50 -4.85 0.22
CA TYR A 260 -16.81 -4.74 1.50
C TYR A 260 -15.94 -3.47 1.53
N VAL A 261 -16.15 -2.63 2.55
CA VAL A 261 -15.43 -1.36 2.74
C VAL A 261 -14.70 -1.34 4.08
N TYR A 262 -13.40 -1.11 4.04
CA TYR A 262 -12.56 -0.97 5.24
C TYR A 262 -11.73 0.31 5.21
N TYR A 263 -11.03 0.61 6.31
CA TYR A 263 -10.12 1.75 6.43
C TYR A 263 -8.81 1.29 7.05
N ASP A 264 -7.70 1.75 6.45
CA ASP A 264 -6.36 1.60 6.98
C ASP A 264 -5.64 2.96 7.05
N SER A 265 -4.85 3.18 8.10
CA SER A 265 -3.91 4.29 8.12
C SER A 265 -2.77 4.03 7.13
N LEU A 266 -2.35 5.08 6.41
CA LEU A 266 -1.14 4.99 5.59
C LEU A 266 0.09 4.84 6.48
N SER A 267 0.98 3.90 6.15
CA SER A 267 2.25 3.72 6.86
C SER A 267 3.08 5.00 6.87
N PHE A 268 3.99 5.14 7.84
CA PHE A 268 4.86 6.33 7.91
C PHE A 268 5.78 6.44 6.70
N SER A 269 6.18 5.31 6.11
CA SER A 269 6.91 5.29 4.86
C SER A 269 6.12 5.95 3.72
N ILE A 270 4.82 5.69 3.61
CA ILE A 270 3.93 6.38 2.66
C ILE A 270 3.69 7.82 3.10
N GLY A 271 3.40 8.03 4.40
CA GLY A 271 3.16 9.35 5.00
C GLY A 271 4.29 10.35 4.76
N CYS A 272 5.55 9.88 4.73
CA CYS A 272 6.72 10.70 4.42
C CYS A 272 6.62 11.37 3.03
N HIS A 273 5.99 10.71 2.07
CA HIS A 273 5.84 11.20 0.70
C HIS A 273 4.50 11.91 0.46
N ILE A 274 3.45 11.51 1.18
CA ILE A 274 2.10 12.09 1.04
C ILE A 274 1.95 13.35 1.90
N GLY A 275 2.62 13.39 3.05
CA GLY A 275 2.40 14.41 4.09
C GLY A 275 1.12 14.14 4.90
N PRO A 276 0.82 15.01 5.87
CA PRO A 276 -0.41 14.91 6.66
C PRO A 276 -1.66 15.26 5.85
N LYS A 277 -2.83 14.81 6.33
CA LYS A 277 -4.14 15.09 5.73
C LYS A 277 -4.29 14.60 4.28
N GLY A 278 -3.62 13.51 3.93
CA GLY A 278 -3.88 12.76 2.71
C GLY A 278 -5.12 11.88 2.85
N TYR A 279 -5.96 11.83 1.82
CA TYR A 279 -7.15 10.97 1.74
C TYR A 279 -7.01 10.06 0.52
N GLY A 280 -6.78 8.79 0.77
CA GLY A 280 -6.63 7.76 -0.25
C GLY A 280 -7.83 6.83 -0.31
N MET A 281 -7.99 6.18 -1.45
CA MET A 281 -8.92 5.10 -1.65
C MET A 281 -8.45 4.18 -2.77
N GLY A 282 -8.84 2.91 -2.68
CA GLY A 282 -8.57 1.94 -3.73
C GLY A 282 -9.71 0.97 -3.93
N ILE A 283 -9.81 0.45 -5.14
CA ILE A 283 -10.63 -0.71 -5.50
C ILE A 283 -9.69 -1.83 -5.89
N SER A 284 -9.97 -3.03 -5.44
CA SER A 284 -9.26 -4.23 -5.84
C SER A 284 -10.25 -5.32 -6.24
N VAL A 285 -9.89 -6.07 -7.27
CA VAL A 285 -10.61 -7.28 -7.68
C VAL A 285 -9.80 -8.48 -7.20
N CYS A 286 -10.47 -9.42 -6.56
CA CYS A 286 -9.94 -10.72 -6.19
C CYS A 286 -10.67 -11.81 -6.97
N SER A 287 -9.96 -12.82 -7.43
CA SER A 287 -10.55 -13.94 -8.18
C SER A 287 -11.29 -14.96 -7.31
N GLU A 288 -11.15 -14.87 -5.97
CA GLU A 288 -11.76 -15.78 -5.02
C GLU A 288 -12.80 -15.08 -4.14
N ASP A 289 -13.83 -15.85 -3.68
CA ASP A 289 -14.87 -15.32 -2.80
C ASP A 289 -14.24 -14.78 -1.48
N TYR A 290 -14.57 -13.56 -1.15
CA TYR A 290 -14.31 -12.98 0.16
C TYR A 290 -15.48 -13.35 1.07
N ASP A 291 -15.24 -14.26 2.00
CA ASP A 291 -16.17 -14.49 3.10
C ASP A 291 -16.06 -13.33 4.08
N ASN A 292 -17.18 -12.59 4.26
CA ASN A 292 -17.33 -11.52 5.24
C ASN A 292 -17.30 -12.07 6.68
#